data_abfd71eac384a35f362b953e2ca714bf
#
_entry.id   abfd71eac384a35f362b953e2ca714bf
#
_cell.length_a   1.000
_cell.length_b   1.000
_cell.length_c   1.000
_cell.angle_alpha   90.00
_cell.angle_beta   90.00
_cell.angle_gamma   90.00
#
_symmetry.space_group_name_H-M   'P 1'
#
loop_
_entity.id
_entity.type
_entity.pdbx_description
1 polymer ?
#
loop_
_entity_poly.entity_id
_entity_poly.type
_entity_poly.pdbx_seq_one_letter_code
_entity_poly.pdbx_strand_id
1 'polypeptide(L)'
;MRLLSLLAFLIPLFALALSGAIPAIDLNSIPEEYRDLVPPEVTTFYNELTDEDKAVLKEIAGRHEEFQTEDQALEALKAKSEKLYNKAVELRNLVKGKIDALNPDAKAFVNAMIEKVKALRPKPGEKPNLEELRKQANEIIEKYKALSEEAKESLKSNFPKITGVIQNEKFQKLAQSLLKPEATAA
;
A
#
# COMPACT_ATOMS: atom_id res chain seq x y z
N MET A 1 -0.78 13.34 -17.67
CA MET A 1 -0.61 13.71 -16.25
C MET A 1 -1.45 12.85 -15.27
N ARG A 2 -2.64 12.34 -15.63
CA ARG A 2 -3.49 11.54 -14.71
C ARG A 2 -2.96 10.12 -14.39
N LEU A 3 -2.21 9.52 -15.30
CA LEU A 3 -1.70 8.14 -15.17
C LEU A 3 -0.55 8.00 -14.15
N LEU A 4 0.27 9.03 -14.02
CA LEU A 4 1.44 9.08 -13.15
C LEU A 4 1.06 9.18 -11.66
N SER A 5 -0.06 9.83 -11.37
CA SER A 5 -0.62 9.89 -10.02
C SER A 5 -1.07 8.52 -9.51
N LEU A 6 -1.44 7.63 -10.40
CA LEU A 6 -1.99 6.30 -10.11
C LEU A 6 -1.00 5.32 -9.50
N LEU A 7 0.19 5.22 -10.07
CA LEU A 7 1.26 4.38 -9.51
C LEU A 7 1.75 4.94 -8.16
N ALA A 8 1.78 6.27 -8.03
CA ALA A 8 2.09 6.92 -6.77
C ALA A 8 1.05 6.65 -5.66
N PHE A 9 -0.19 6.28 -6.03
CA PHE A 9 -1.26 5.94 -5.09
C PHE A 9 -1.39 4.44 -4.82
N LEU A 10 -1.24 3.59 -5.85
CA LEU A 10 -1.48 2.15 -5.71
C LEU A 10 -0.37 1.43 -4.94
N ILE A 11 0.89 1.81 -5.13
CA ILE A 11 2.02 1.17 -4.43
C ILE A 11 2.00 1.51 -2.92
N PRO A 12 1.84 2.76 -2.48
CA PRO A 12 1.66 3.09 -1.07
C PRO A 12 0.40 2.46 -0.46
N LEU A 13 -0.72 2.41 -1.20
CA LEU A 13 -1.95 1.78 -0.74
C LEU A 13 -1.76 0.28 -0.49
N PHE A 14 -1.04 -0.37 -1.37
CA PHE A 14 -0.68 -1.77 -1.28
C PHE A 14 0.21 -2.08 -0.07
N ALA A 15 1.21 -1.25 0.17
CA ALA A 15 2.09 -1.39 1.31
C ALA A 15 1.43 -1.03 2.64
N LEU A 16 0.57 -0.01 2.63
CA LEU A 16 -0.21 0.38 3.79
C LEU A 16 -1.15 -0.75 4.21
N ALA A 17 -1.81 -1.41 3.25
CA ALA A 17 -2.65 -2.56 3.51
C ALA A 17 -1.86 -3.76 4.07
N LEU A 18 -0.59 -3.90 3.69
CA LEU A 18 0.26 -5.01 4.14
C LEU A 18 1.08 -4.69 5.39
N SER A 19 1.45 -3.45 5.63
CA SER A 19 2.28 -3.06 6.78
C SER A 19 1.46 -2.74 8.03
N GLY A 20 0.12 -2.73 7.94
CA GLY A 20 -0.73 -2.30 9.05
C GLY A 20 -0.55 -0.82 9.43
N ALA A 21 0.20 -0.06 8.64
CA ALA A 21 0.37 1.36 8.86
C ALA A 21 -0.97 2.08 8.68
N ILE A 22 -1.24 3.06 9.50
CA ILE A 22 -2.48 3.83 9.49
C ILE A 22 -2.65 4.48 8.12
N PRO A 23 -3.70 4.13 7.36
CA PRO A 23 -3.91 4.73 6.05
C PRO A 23 -4.33 6.20 6.18
N ALA A 24 -3.40 7.11 5.97
CA ALA A 24 -3.72 8.53 5.79
C ALA A 24 -4.19 8.84 4.36
N ILE A 25 -4.71 7.84 3.66
CA ILE A 25 -5.13 7.97 2.28
C ILE A 25 -6.58 8.43 2.25
N ASP A 26 -6.81 9.55 1.60
CA ASP A 26 -8.16 9.93 1.21
C ASP A 26 -8.62 9.03 0.06
N LEU A 27 -9.51 8.06 0.37
CA LEU A 27 -10.08 7.16 -0.64
C LEU A 27 -10.80 7.93 -1.76
N ASN A 28 -11.26 9.15 -1.49
CA ASN A 28 -11.89 10.00 -2.51
C ASN A 28 -10.88 10.55 -3.52
N SER A 29 -9.60 10.60 -3.15
CA SER A 29 -8.52 10.99 -4.07
C SER A 29 -8.15 9.89 -5.07
N ILE A 30 -8.58 8.64 -4.82
CA ILE A 30 -8.38 7.51 -5.73
C ILE A 30 -9.40 7.60 -6.85
N PRO A 31 -8.98 7.59 -8.14
CA PRO A 31 -9.90 7.54 -9.27
C PRO A 31 -10.86 6.35 -9.15
N GLU A 32 -12.13 6.57 -9.53
CA GLU A 32 -13.22 5.60 -9.34
C GLU A 32 -12.89 4.21 -9.92
N GLU A 33 -12.25 4.18 -11.07
CA GLU A 33 -11.84 2.95 -11.78
C GLU A 33 -10.83 2.08 -11.00
N TYR A 34 -10.24 2.60 -9.91
CA TYR A 34 -9.25 1.89 -9.08
C TYR A 34 -9.70 1.69 -7.64
N ARG A 35 -10.85 2.21 -7.25
CA ARG A 35 -11.38 2.04 -5.88
C ARG A 35 -11.67 0.57 -5.57
N ASP A 36 -12.07 -0.20 -6.58
CA ASP A 36 -12.30 -1.63 -6.45
C ASP A 36 -11.04 -2.45 -6.13
N LEU A 37 -9.86 -1.85 -6.34
CA LEU A 37 -8.57 -2.47 -6.03
C LEU A 37 -8.17 -2.28 -4.56
N VAL A 38 -8.85 -1.38 -3.84
CA VAL A 38 -8.59 -1.18 -2.41
C VAL A 38 -9.12 -2.39 -1.64
N PRO A 39 -8.31 -2.98 -0.73
CA PRO A 39 -8.77 -4.07 0.11
C PRO A 39 -10.03 -3.69 0.90
N PRO A 40 -11.03 -4.59 0.99
CA PRO A 40 -12.29 -4.30 1.67
C PRO A 40 -12.10 -3.92 3.14
N GLU A 41 -11.08 -4.46 3.79
CA GLU A 41 -10.75 -4.14 5.18
C GLU A 41 -10.36 -2.66 5.34
N VAL A 42 -9.59 -2.13 4.38
CA VAL A 42 -9.20 -0.71 4.35
C VAL A 42 -10.40 0.19 4.04
N THR A 43 -11.21 -0.22 3.08
CA THR A 43 -12.43 0.52 2.70
C THR A 43 -13.42 0.58 3.87
N THR A 44 -13.66 -0.54 4.54
CA THR A 44 -14.53 -0.61 5.72
C THR A 44 -14.00 0.28 6.85
N PHE A 45 -12.72 0.14 7.18
CA PHE A 45 -12.06 0.99 8.18
C PHE A 45 -12.27 2.48 7.87
N TYR A 46 -12.00 2.90 6.62
CA TYR A 46 -12.10 4.31 6.23
C TYR A 46 -13.54 4.84 6.25
N ASN A 47 -14.52 4.03 5.81
CA ASN A 47 -15.93 4.42 5.78
C ASN A 47 -16.55 4.58 7.17
N GLU A 48 -15.99 3.92 8.17
CA GLU A 48 -16.40 4.04 9.58
C GLU A 48 -15.79 5.25 10.29
N LEU A 49 -14.87 5.98 9.64
CA LEU A 49 -14.24 7.17 10.20
C LEU A 49 -15.12 8.40 10.05
N THR A 50 -15.22 9.17 11.13
CA THR A 50 -15.75 10.54 11.09
C THR A 50 -14.74 11.49 10.43
N ASP A 51 -15.15 12.69 10.08
CA ASP A 51 -14.24 13.70 9.53
C ASP A 51 -13.18 14.12 10.55
N GLU A 52 -13.51 14.12 11.83
CA GLU A 52 -12.58 14.34 12.93
C GLU A 52 -11.55 13.20 13.03
N ASP A 53 -12.00 11.93 12.92
CA ASP A 53 -11.11 10.77 12.87
C ASP A 53 -10.12 10.87 11.70
N LYS A 54 -10.59 11.27 10.52
CA LYS A 54 -9.76 11.49 9.31
C LYS A 54 -8.75 12.61 9.50
N ALA A 55 -9.14 13.70 10.18
CA ALA A 55 -8.23 14.80 10.49
C ALA A 55 -7.10 14.35 11.43
N VAL A 56 -7.41 13.58 12.48
CA VAL A 56 -6.41 13.01 13.39
C VAL A 56 -5.45 12.08 12.64
N LEU A 57 -5.96 11.19 11.78
CA LEU A 57 -5.10 10.30 10.98
C LEU A 57 -4.19 11.09 10.04
N LYS A 58 -4.70 12.13 9.41
CA LYS A 58 -3.91 13.01 8.54
C LYS A 58 -2.81 13.74 9.31
N GLU A 59 -3.10 14.22 10.53
CA GLU A 59 -2.11 14.83 11.41
C GLU A 59 -0.98 13.86 11.74
N ILE A 60 -1.32 12.64 12.23
CA ILE A 60 -0.32 11.61 12.57
C ILE A 60 0.50 11.22 11.35
N ALA A 61 -0.13 11.06 10.19
CA ALA A 61 0.59 10.73 8.96
C ALA A 61 1.52 11.84 8.49
N GLY A 62 1.14 13.11 8.69
CA GLY A 62 2.00 14.25 8.39
C GLY A 62 3.27 14.30 9.26
N ARG A 63 3.24 13.66 10.42
CA ARG A 63 4.35 13.58 11.38
C ARG A 63 5.15 12.28 11.28
N HIS A 64 5.05 11.56 10.17
CA HIS A 64 5.66 10.23 10.01
C HIS A 64 7.19 10.22 10.21
N GLU A 65 7.89 11.32 10.00
CA GLU A 65 9.34 11.44 10.25
C GLU A 65 9.69 11.45 11.73
N GLU A 66 8.75 11.82 12.60
CA GLU A 66 8.96 11.81 14.05
C GLU A 66 8.94 10.38 14.60
N PHE A 67 8.39 9.43 13.84
CA PHE A 67 8.20 8.05 14.28
C PHE A 67 9.20 7.12 13.61
N GLN A 68 10.11 6.57 14.39
CA GLN A 68 11.07 5.58 13.91
C GLN A 68 10.45 4.18 13.78
N THR A 69 9.39 3.91 14.54
CA THR A 69 8.69 2.63 14.54
C THR A 69 7.18 2.85 14.41
N GLU A 70 6.49 1.83 13.94
CA GLU A 70 5.03 1.81 13.85
C GLU A 70 4.38 1.96 15.25
N ASP A 71 4.99 1.35 16.27
CA ASP A 71 4.47 1.44 17.64
C ASP A 71 4.49 2.88 18.17
N GLN A 72 5.50 3.68 17.83
CA GLN A 72 5.53 5.11 18.17
C GLN A 72 4.38 5.89 17.52
N ALA A 73 4.06 5.58 16.25
CA ALA A 73 2.93 6.17 15.56
C ALA A 73 1.58 5.76 16.20
N LEU A 74 1.45 4.49 16.60
CA LEU A 74 0.27 3.99 17.31
C LEU A 74 0.11 4.64 18.70
N GLU A 75 1.18 4.82 19.47
CA GLU A 75 1.13 5.52 20.75
C GLU A 75 0.74 7.01 20.58
N ALA A 76 1.27 7.68 19.56
CA ALA A 76 0.86 9.04 19.23
C ALA A 76 -0.62 9.11 18.83
N LEU A 77 -1.12 8.11 18.10
CA LEU A 77 -2.53 7.99 17.78
C LEU A 77 -3.38 7.76 19.02
N LYS A 78 -2.94 6.89 19.93
CA LYS A 78 -3.61 6.62 21.21
C LYS A 78 -3.78 7.87 22.05
N ALA A 79 -2.74 8.70 22.10
CA ALA A 79 -2.79 9.99 22.81
C ALA A 79 -3.82 10.96 22.24
N LYS A 80 -4.17 10.83 20.95
CA LYS A 80 -5.18 11.67 20.28
C LYS A 80 -6.58 11.03 20.31
N SER A 81 -6.68 9.74 20.07
CA SER A 81 -7.93 8.98 19.99
C SER A 81 -7.72 7.51 20.31
N GLU A 82 -8.17 7.08 21.48
CA GLU A 82 -8.14 5.66 21.88
C GLU A 82 -9.01 4.80 20.94
N LYS A 83 -10.13 5.33 20.46
CA LYS A 83 -10.99 4.67 19.48
C LYS A 83 -10.22 4.35 18.20
N LEU A 84 -9.49 5.33 17.65
CA LEU A 84 -8.70 5.14 16.44
C LEU A 84 -7.51 4.20 16.66
N TYR A 85 -6.86 4.29 17.82
CA TYR A 85 -5.80 3.35 18.20
C TYR A 85 -6.33 1.90 18.18
N ASN A 86 -7.46 1.63 18.82
CA ASN A 86 -8.03 0.28 18.85
C ASN A 86 -8.38 -0.23 17.46
N LYS A 87 -8.99 0.60 16.61
CA LYS A 87 -9.27 0.25 15.20
C LYS A 87 -8.00 0.00 14.39
N ALA A 88 -6.95 0.80 14.59
CA ALA A 88 -5.68 0.62 13.89
C ALA A 88 -4.96 -0.67 14.32
N VAL A 89 -4.98 -0.99 15.60
CA VAL A 89 -4.43 -2.24 16.15
C VAL A 89 -5.21 -3.45 15.63
N GLU A 90 -6.54 -3.38 15.57
CA GLU A 90 -7.37 -4.44 15.00
C GLU A 90 -7.03 -4.71 13.53
N LEU A 91 -6.94 -3.66 12.71
CA LEU A 91 -6.55 -3.77 11.31
C LEU A 91 -5.13 -4.35 11.16
N ARG A 92 -4.17 -3.88 11.95
CA ARG A 92 -2.80 -4.41 12.00
C ARG A 92 -2.78 -5.91 12.30
N ASN A 93 -3.53 -6.33 13.32
CA ASN A 93 -3.59 -7.74 13.72
C ASN A 93 -4.25 -8.61 12.64
N LEU A 94 -5.29 -8.11 11.98
CA LEU A 94 -5.94 -8.79 10.86
C LEU A 94 -4.95 -9.01 9.71
N VAL A 95 -4.24 -7.97 9.29
CA VAL A 95 -3.25 -8.05 8.21
C VAL A 95 -2.09 -8.95 8.59
N LYS A 96 -1.58 -8.82 9.82
CA LYS A 96 -0.53 -9.69 10.35
C LYS A 96 -0.95 -11.16 10.34
N GLY A 97 -2.16 -11.46 10.78
CA GLY A 97 -2.72 -12.83 10.75
C GLY A 97 -2.77 -13.40 9.32
N LYS A 98 -3.18 -12.59 8.34
CA LYS A 98 -3.15 -12.99 6.92
C LYS A 98 -1.74 -13.26 6.41
N ILE A 99 -0.75 -12.45 6.79
CA ILE A 99 0.66 -12.65 6.43
C ILE A 99 1.21 -13.92 7.09
N ASP A 100 0.87 -14.16 8.36
CA ASP A 100 1.33 -15.33 9.10
C ASP A 100 0.72 -16.64 8.56
N ALA A 101 -0.45 -16.58 7.92
CA ALA A 101 -1.10 -17.72 7.26
C ALA A 101 -0.53 -18.05 5.87
N LEU A 102 0.34 -17.20 5.31
CA LEU A 102 1.00 -17.47 4.03
C LEU A 102 2.03 -18.60 4.15
N ASN A 103 2.20 -19.34 3.04
CA ASN A 103 3.33 -20.25 2.96
C ASN A 103 4.68 -19.48 2.99
N PRO A 104 5.82 -20.14 3.26
CA PRO A 104 7.10 -19.46 3.46
C PRO A 104 7.52 -18.55 2.30
N ASP A 105 7.35 -18.98 1.05
CA ASP A 105 7.75 -18.24 -0.14
C ASP A 105 6.85 -17.00 -0.35
N ALA A 106 5.54 -17.16 -0.21
CA ALA A 106 4.58 -16.06 -0.27
C ALA A 106 4.82 -15.04 0.85
N LYS A 107 5.12 -15.51 2.06
CA LYS A 107 5.45 -14.65 3.21
C LYS A 107 6.74 -13.85 2.97
N ALA A 108 7.78 -14.50 2.46
CA ALA A 108 9.03 -13.83 2.11
C ALA A 108 8.83 -12.75 1.04
N PHE A 109 8.01 -13.06 0.02
CA PHE A 109 7.64 -12.10 -1.02
C PHE A 109 6.90 -10.88 -0.44
N VAL A 110 5.88 -11.09 0.40
CA VAL A 110 5.12 -9.98 1.02
C VAL A 110 6.02 -9.13 1.91
N ASN A 111 6.86 -9.73 2.74
CA ASN A 111 7.78 -8.97 3.59
C ASN A 111 8.77 -8.14 2.78
N ALA A 112 9.33 -8.70 1.70
CA ALA A 112 10.22 -7.96 0.80
C ALA A 112 9.49 -6.78 0.12
N MET A 113 8.22 -6.95 -0.22
CA MET A 113 7.40 -5.86 -0.76
C MET A 113 7.18 -4.74 0.26
N ILE A 114 6.83 -5.10 1.49
CA ILE A 114 6.62 -4.13 2.58
C ILE A 114 7.87 -3.27 2.78
N GLU A 115 9.04 -3.88 2.86
CA GLU A 115 10.31 -3.16 3.04
C GLU A 115 10.62 -2.23 1.85
N LYS A 116 10.41 -2.70 0.62
CA LYS A 116 10.58 -1.86 -0.58
C LYS A 116 9.68 -0.63 -0.56
N VAL A 117 8.43 -0.80 -0.18
CA VAL A 117 7.47 0.32 -0.17
C VAL A 117 7.73 1.27 0.99
N LYS A 118 8.17 0.79 2.14
CA LYS A 118 8.65 1.67 3.22
C LYS A 118 9.80 2.56 2.73
N ALA A 119 10.74 1.99 1.96
CA ALA A 119 11.85 2.74 1.38
C ALA A 119 11.44 3.79 0.33
N LEU A 120 10.26 3.64 -0.28
CA LEU A 120 9.73 4.56 -1.29
C LEU A 120 8.93 5.74 -0.72
N ARG A 121 8.76 5.80 0.61
CA ARG A 121 8.04 6.92 1.23
C ARG A 121 8.78 8.23 0.96
N PRO A 122 8.15 9.20 0.28
CA PRO A 122 8.78 10.50 0.08
C PRO A 122 8.91 11.20 1.44
N LYS A 123 9.97 11.96 1.62
CA LYS A 123 10.11 12.84 2.78
C LYS A 123 9.08 13.97 2.71
N PRO A 124 8.70 14.60 3.85
CA PRO A 124 7.80 15.75 3.83
C PRO A 124 8.30 16.83 2.87
N GLY A 125 7.41 17.25 1.97
CA GLY A 125 7.72 18.24 0.94
C GLY A 125 8.40 17.71 -0.32
N GLU A 126 8.85 16.46 -0.35
CA GLU A 126 9.37 15.82 -1.56
C GLU A 126 8.24 15.20 -2.39
N LYS A 127 8.35 15.32 -3.71
CA LYS A 127 7.44 14.60 -4.61
C LYS A 127 7.90 13.14 -4.73
N PRO A 128 6.94 12.19 -4.85
CA PRO A 128 7.29 10.79 -5.09
C PRO A 128 8.20 10.65 -6.32
N ASN A 129 9.29 9.89 -6.18
CA ASN A 129 10.15 9.57 -7.32
C ASN A 129 9.45 8.53 -8.20
N LEU A 130 8.87 9.01 -9.30
CA LEU A 130 8.05 8.18 -10.21
C LEU A 130 8.89 7.13 -10.94
N GLU A 131 10.15 7.40 -11.20
CA GLU A 131 11.06 6.45 -11.86
C GLU A 131 11.36 5.27 -10.92
N GLU A 132 11.67 5.56 -9.66
CA GLU A 132 11.88 4.52 -8.65
C GLU A 132 10.61 3.72 -8.37
N LEU A 133 9.44 4.38 -8.29
CA LEU A 133 8.15 3.71 -8.16
C LEU A 133 7.89 2.73 -9.32
N ARG A 134 8.21 3.12 -10.56
CA ARG A 134 8.09 2.28 -11.75
C ARG A 134 9.00 1.06 -11.67
N LYS A 135 10.27 1.30 -11.34
CA LYS A 135 11.26 0.24 -11.17
C LYS A 135 10.79 -0.78 -10.15
N GLN A 136 10.35 -0.32 -8.98
CA GLN A 136 9.87 -1.20 -7.92
C GLN A 136 8.59 -1.96 -8.32
N ALA A 137 7.65 -1.32 -9.03
CA ALA A 137 6.46 -2.00 -9.54
C ALA A 137 6.80 -3.16 -10.47
N ASN A 138 7.75 -2.97 -11.39
CA ASN A 138 8.19 -4.02 -12.30
C ASN A 138 8.92 -5.14 -11.57
N GLU A 139 9.79 -4.81 -10.61
CA GLU A 139 10.46 -5.81 -9.80
C GLU A 139 9.46 -6.67 -8.99
N ILE A 140 8.40 -6.06 -8.49
CA ILE A 140 7.31 -6.76 -7.78
C ILE A 140 6.60 -7.73 -8.74
N ILE A 141 6.25 -7.26 -9.95
CA ILE A 141 5.60 -8.09 -10.97
C ILE A 141 6.48 -9.28 -11.35
N GLU A 142 7.77 -9.06 -11.63
CA GLU A 142 8.69 -10.13 -12.01
C GLU A 142 8.93 -11.13 -10.86
N LYS A 143 9.07 -10.66 -9.62
CA LYS A 143 9.16 -11.53 -8.45
C LYS A 143 7.89 -12.34 -8.23
N TYR A 144 6.70 -11.74 -8.44
CA TYR A 144 5.44 -12.46 -8.37
C TYR A 144 5.37 -13.56 -9.43
N LYS A 145 5.75 -13.26 -10.68
CA LYS A 145 5.77 -14.25 -11.77
C LYS A 145 6.69 -15.44 -11.47
N ALA A 146 7.81 -15.16 -10.80
CA ALA A 146 8.81 -16.17 -10.43
C ALA A 146 8.40 -17.05 -9.23
N LEU A 147 7.34 -16.70 -8.50
CA LEU A 147 6.83 -17.54 -7.41
C LEU A 147 6.29 -18.87 -7.94
N SER A 148 6.38 -19.91 -7.10
CA SER A 148 5.70 -21.17 -7.35
C SER A 148 4.17 -20.98 -7.40
N GLU A 149 3.48 -21.89 -8.09
CA GLU A 149 2.00 -21.84 -8.17
C GLU A 149 1.37 -21.97 -6.77
N GLU A 150 1.98 -22.76 -5.89
CA GLU A 150 1.55 -22.89 -4.50
C GLU A 150 1.66 -21.56 -3.74
N ALA A 151 2.75 -20.82 -3.94
CA ALA A 151 2.91 -19.50 -3.32
C ALA A 151 1.93 -18.47 -3.89
N LYS A 152 1.67 -18.51 -5.20
CA LYS A 152 0.66 -17.65 -5.85
C LYS A 152 -0.75 -17.94 -5.33
N GLU A 153 -1.11 -19.21 -5.15
CA GLU A 153 -2.41 -19.60 -4.61
C GLU A 153 -2.56 -19.20 -3.14
N SER A 154 -1.49 -19.35 -2.34
CA SER A 154 -1.46 -18.88 -0.95
C SER A 154 -1.68 -17.36 -0.87
N LEU A 155 -1.03 -16.58 -1.75
CA LEU A 155 -1.26 -15.14 -1.87
C LEU A 155 -2.69 -14.80 -2.27
N LYS A 156 -3.22 -15.48 -3.28
CA LYS A 156 -4.57 -15.27 -3.79
C LYS A 156 -5.63 -15.55 -2.74
N SER A 157 -5.46 -16.60 -1.94
CA SER A 157 -6.38 -16.99 -0.88
C SER A 157 -6.42 -15.96 0.25
N ASN A 158 -5.26 -15.42 0.65
CA ASN A 158 -5.17 -14.47 1.76
C ASN A 158 -5.32 -13.00 1.33
N PHE A 159 -4.88 -12.67 0.10
CA PHE A 159 -4.88 -11.31 -0.46
C PHE A 159 -5.43 -11.27 -1.89
N PRO A 160 -6.70 -11.65 -2.13
CA PRO A 160 -7.28 -11.77 -3.47
C PRO A 160 -7.26 -10.45 -4.26
N LYS A 161 -7.54 -9.33 -3.60
CA LYS A 161 -7.53 -8.01 -4.27
C LYS A 161 -6.12 -7.62 -4.72
N ILE A 162 -5.14 -7.83 -3.87
CA ILE A 162 -3.73 -7.55 -4.14
C ILE A 162 -3.22 -8.40 -5.31
N THR A 163 -3.50 -9.69 -5.27
CA THR A 163 -3.15 -10.62 -6.34
C THR A 163 -3.84 -10.22 -7.65
N GLY A 164 -5.11 -9.82 -7.59
CA GLY A 164 -5.87 -9.32 -8.73
C GLY A 164 -5.23 -8.08 -9.38
N VAL A 165 -4.68 -7.15 -8.58
CA VAL A 165 -3.95 -5.97 -9.10
C VAL A 165 -2.68 -6.40 -9.83
N ILE A 166 -1.86 -7.25 -9.20
CA ILE A 166 -0.59 -7.70 -9.80
C ILE A 166 -0.84 -8.47 -11.10
N GLN A 167 -1.91 -9.26 -11.17
CA GLN A 167 -2.28 -10.05 -12.34
C GLN A 167 -3.02 -9.22 -13.41
N ASN A 168 -3.49 -8.02 -13.09
CA ASN A 168 -4.25 -7.19 -14.01
C ASN A 168 -3.36 -6.73 -15.18
N GLU A 169 -3.70 -7.15 -16.41
CA GLU A 169 -2.94 -6.81 -17.61
C GLU A 169 -2.84 -5.29 -17.83
N LYS A 170 -3.86 -4.52 -17.48
CA LYS A 170 -3.83 -3.06 -17.60
C LYS A 170 -2.79 -2.48 -16.65
N PHE A 171 -2.71 -3.00 -15.42
CA PHE A 171 -1.70 -2.60 -14.44
C PHE A 171 -0.30 -2.97 -14.91
N GLN A 172 -0.10 -4.20 -15.43
CA GLN A 172 1.18 -4.66 -15.94
C GLN A 172 1.62 -3.83 -17.16
N LYS A 173 0.72 -3.59 -18.11
CA LYS A 173 0.99 -2.75 -19.29
C LYS A 173 1.32 -1.31 -18.88
N LEU A 174 0.61 -0.77 -17.90
CA LEU A 174 0.88 0.55 -17.34
C LEU A 174 2.28 0.61 -16.72
N ALA A 175 2.63 -0.34 -15.86
CA ALA A 175 3.96 -0.42 -15.27
C ALA A 175 5.06 -0.51 -16.33
N GLN A 176 4.85 -1.29 -17.41
CA GLN A 176 5.79 -1.45 -18.52
C GLN A 176 5.84 -0.22 -19.44
N SER A 177 4.69 0.38 -19.78
CA SER A 177 4.63 1.56 -20.67
C SER A 177 5.34 2.77 -20.07
N LEU A 178 5.33 2.86 -18.75
CA LEU A 178 6.02 3.91 -18.01
C LEU A 178 7.55 3.71 -17.95
N LEU A 179 8.07 2.54 -18.35
CA LEU A 179 9.52 2.27 -18.48
C LEU A 179 10.10 2.70 -19.83
N LYS A 180 9.26 2.94 -20.84
CA LYS A 180 9.78 3.53 -22.09
C LYS A 180 10.09 5.00 -21.80
N PRO A 181 11.35 5.46 -21.96
CA PRO A 181 11.61 6.89 -21.97
C PRO A 181 10.71 7.49 -23.04
N GLU A 182 10.01 8.58 -22.72
CA GLU A 182 9.39 9.39 -23.75
C GLU A 182 10.47 9.67 -24.79
N ALA A 183 10.28 9.12 -25.99
CA ALA A 183 11.08 9.52 -27.12
C ALA A 183 10.91 11.03 -27.21
N THR A 184 11.97 11.76 -26.85
CA THR A 184 12.07 13.19 -27.04
C THR A 184 11.61 13.47 -28.46
N ALA A 185 10.42 14.03 -28.61
CA ALA A 185 9.97 14.58 -29.87
C ALA A 185 10.95 15.68 -30.24
N ALA A 186 11.77 15.41 -31.25
CA ALA A 186 12.60 16.38 -31.93
C ALA A 186 11.71 17.30 -32.75
#